data_9a7ab2af13220d29092342a2a6f86146
#
_entry.id   9a7ab2af13220d29092342a2a6f86146
#
_cell.length_a   1.000
_cell.length_b   1.000
_cell.length_c   1.000
_cell.angle_alpha   90.00
_cell.angle_beta   90.00
_cell.angle_gamma   90.00
#
_symmetry.space_group_name_H-M   'P 1'
#
loop_
_entity.id
_entity.type
_entity.pdbx_description
1 polymer ?
#
loop_
_entity_poly.entity_id
_entity_poly.type
_entity_poly.pdbx_seq_one_letter_code
_entity_poly.pdbx_strand_id
1 'polypeptide(L)'
;MFLMEFDKKAYKRLFEECIKEERIKKSQQSFKIRLFLEKAESSLLIAKHTKEIQPSKDQPKKLFWDYWAITISYYSMLYAAKAVFLSKGYEVSD
;
A
#
# COMPACT_ATOMS: atom_id res chain seq x y z
N MET A 1 -2.15 -32.92 29.06
CA MET A 1 -2.07 -32.10 27.89
C MET A 1 -0.63 -31.97 27.37
N PHE A 2 -0.47 -32.09 26.09
CA PHE A 2 0.83 -32.10 25.44
C PHE A 2 1.73 -30.94 25.82
N LEU A 3 1.17 -29.74 25.90
CA LEU A 3 1.91 -28.51 26.19
C LEU A 3 2.53 -28.47 27.58
N MET A 4 2.02 -29.26 28.51
CA MET A 4 2.55 -29.30 29.87
C MET A 4 3.89 -30.02 29.96
N GLU A 5 4.24 -30.79 28.97
CA GLU A 5 5.48 -31.54 28.93
C GLU A 5 6.64 -30.74 28.39
N PHE A 6 6.36 -29.55 27.88
CA PHE A 6 7.40 -28.69 27.37
C PHE A 6 8.27 -28.09 28.47
N ASP A 7 9.55 -28.14 28.26
CA ASP A 7 10.52 -27.41 29.06
C ASP A 7 10.16 -25.92 29.01
N LYS A 8 10.20 -25.25 30.14
CA LYS A 8 9.91 -23.82 30.26
C LYS A 8 10.81 -22.98 29.34
N LYS A 9 12.07 -23.40 29.15
CA LYS A 9 13.02 -22.72 28.27
C LYS A 9 12.58 -22.81 26.81
N ALA A 10 12.10 -23.98 26.37
CA ALA A 10 11.62 -24.17 25.02
C ALA A 10 10.37 -23.34 24.74
N TYR A 11 9.44 -23.32 25.70
CA TYR A 11 8.24 -22.50 25.59
C TYR A 11 8.56 -21.01 25.51
N LYS A 12 9.46 -20.55 26.36
CA LYS A 12 9.90 -19.16 26.37
C LYS A 12 10.54 -18.75 25.03
N ARG A 13 11.37 -19.64 24.48
CA ARG A 13 12.01 -19.41 23.19
C ARG A 13 11.00 -19.28 22.06
N LEU A 14 10.01 -20.18 22.02
CA LEU A 14 8.95 -20.13 21.02
C LEU A 14 8.13 -18.85 21.13
N PHE A 15 7.82 -18.44 22.35
CA PHE A 15 7.08 -17.21 22.59
C PHE A 15 7.86 -15.99 22.09
N GLU A 16 9.17 -15.94 22.37
CA GLU A 16 10.02 -14.85 21.90
C GLU A 16 10.13 -14.81 20.39
N GLU A 17 10.22 -15.97 19.73
CA GLU A 17 10.23 -16.07 18.27
C GLU A 17 8.92 -15.58 17.67
N CYS A 18 7.78 -15.95 18.26
CA CYS A 18 6.47 -15.48 17.81
C CYS A 18 6.35 -13.96 17.91
N ILE A 19 6.81 -13.39 19.01
CA ILE A 19 6.80 -11.93 19.19
C ILE A 19 7.68 -11.26 18.13
N LYS A 20 8.85 -11.81 17.88
CA LYS A 20 9.78 -11.27 16.89
C LYS A 20 9.18 -11.29 15.48
N GLU A 21 8.57 -12.42 15.10
CA GLU A 21 7.91 -12.53 13.80
C GLU A 21 6.77 -11.55 13.66
N GLU A 22 5.98 -11.37 14.71
CA GLU A 22 4.87 -10.44 14.69
C GLU A 22 5.36 -8.99 14.55
N ARG A 23 6.45 -8.64 15.21
CA ARG A 23 7.06 -7.31 15.08
C ARG A 23 7.54 -7.07 13.65
N ILE A 24 8.15 -8.07 13.03
CA ILE A 24 8.61 -7.98 11.65
C ILE A 24 7.42 -7.78 10.71
N LYS A 25 6.34 -8.56 10.89
CA LYS A 25 5.13 -8.42 10.08
C LYS A 25 4.51 -7.03 10.21
N LYS A 26 4.43 -6.51 11.42
CA LYS A 26 3.91 -5.16 11.66
C LYS A 26 4.77 -4.09 11.00
N SER A 27 6.08 -4.25 11.06
CA SER A 27 7.01 -3.33 10.42
C SER A 27 6.83 -3.33 8.90
N GLN A 28 6.70 -4.52 8.29
CA GLN A 28 6.46 -4.66 6.86
C GLN A 28 5.11 -4.07 6.46
N GLN A 29 4.08 -4.28 7.25
CA GLN A 29 2.76 -3.68 7.01
C GLN A 29 2.82 -2.16 7.04
N SER A 30 3.50 -1.59 8.02
CA SER A 30 3.65 -0.15 8.13
C SER A 30 4.37 0.43 6.91
N PHE A 31 5.40 -0.26 6.44
CA PHE A 31 6.12 0.13 5.23
C PHE A 31 5.21 0.09 4.01
N LYS A 32 4.43 -0.97 3.83
CA LYS A 32 3.50 -1.11 2.70
C LYS A 32 2.41 -0.04 2.73
N ILE A 33 1.85 0.24 3.90
CA ILE A 33 0.84 1.29 4.06
C ILE A 33 1.40 2.63 3.60
N ARG A 34 2.60 2.96 4.07
CA ARG A 34 3.26 4.21 3.67
C ARG A 34 3.50 4.27 2.17
N LEU A 35 3.96 3.17 1.59
CA LEU A 35 4.22 3.08 0.15
C LEU A 35 2.96 3.31 -0.66
N PHE A 36 1.83 2.70 -0.27
CA PHE A 36 0.56 2.90 -0.97
C PHE A 36 0.05 4.32 -0.82
N LEU A 37 0.24 4.95 0.35
CA LEU A 37 -0.13 6.36 0.54
C LEU A 37 0.71 7.28 -0.34
N GLU A 38 2.01 7.02 -0.43
CA GLU A 38 2.89 7.78 -1.32
C GLU A 38 2.48 7.61 -2.78
N LYS A 39 2.15 6.40 -3.20
CA LYS A 39 1.66 6.14 -4.55
C LYS A 39 0.35 6.87 -4.81
N ALA A 40 -0.55 6.90 -3.84
CA ALA A 40 -1.83 7.60 -3.95
C ALA A 40 -1.62 9.11 -4.12
N GLU A 41 -0.78 9.71 -3.29
CA GLU A 41 -0.48 11.14 -3.36
C GLU A 41 0.22 11.50 -4.67
N SER A 42 1.23 10.73 -5.05
CA SER A 42 1.97 10.96 -6.28
C SER A 42 1.09 10.84 -7.51
N SER A 43 0.21 9.84 -7.54
CA SER A 43 -0.73 9.65 -8.63
C SER A 43 -1.70 10.82 -8.74
N LEU A 44 -2.18 11.32 -7.61
CA LEU A 44 -3.09 12.47 -7.59
C LEU A 44 -2.41 13.72 -8.14
N LEU A 45 -1.16 13.97 -7.76
CA LEU A 45 -0.39 15.09 -8.28
C LEU A 45 -0.15 14.97 -9.80
N ILE A 46 0.19 13.76 -10.25
CA ILE A 46 0.38 13.50 -11.68
C ILE A 46 -0.93 13.73 -12.44
N ALA A 47 -2.05 13.27 -11.89
CA ALA A 47 -3.37 13.47 -12.50
C ALA A 47 -3.69 14.96 -12.63
N LYS A 48 -3.39 15.74 -11.60
CA LYS A 48 -3.60 17.19 -11.61
C LYS A 48 -2.76 17.87 -12.69
N HIS A 49 -1.48 17.53 -12.76
CA HIS A 49 -0.59 18.07 -13.79
C HIS A 49 -1.03 17.67 -15.19
N THR A 50 -1.43 16.41 -15.37
CA THR A 50 -1.92 15.90 -16.65
C THR A 50 -3.16 16.66 -17.12
N LYS A 51 -4.07 16.95 -16.20
CA LYS A 51 -5.30 17.71 -16.52
C LYS A 51 -4.99 19.13 -16.95
N GLU A 52 -3.92 19.72 -16.44
CA GLU A 52 -3.53 21.10 -16.74
C GLU A 52 -2.78 21.24 -18.07
N ILE A 53 -2.42 20.14 -18.72
CA ILE A 53 -1.69 20.17 -19.98
C ILE A 53 -2.53 20.82 -21.09
N GLN A 54 -1.90 21.76 -21.79
CA GLN A 54 -2.47 22.39 -22.98
C GLN A 54 -1.68 21.87 -24.18
N PRO A 55 -2.20 20.87 -24.91
CA PRO A 55 -1.41 20.21 -25.94
C PRO A 55 -1.21 21.08 -27.18
N SER A 56 -0.03 20.95 -27.77
CA SER A 56 0.27 21.56 -29.08
C SER A 56 -0.34 20.70 -30.19
N LYS A 57 -0.22 21.20 -31.45
CA LYS A 57 -0.77 20.50 -32.63
C LYS A 57 -0.21 19.07 -32.80
N ASP A 58 1.03 18.85 -32.40
CA ASP A 58 1.72 17.56 -32.58
C ASP A 58 1.53 16.61 -31.43
N GLN A 59 0.75 16.99 -30.43
CA GLN A 59 0.48 16.17 -29.26
C GLN A 59 -0.93 15.58 -29.32
N PRO A 60 -1.22 14.54 -28.53
CA PRO A 60 -2.58 14.05 -28.41
C PRO A 60 -3.55 15.15 -28.01
N LYS A 61 -4.80 15.02 -28.45
CA LYS A 61 -5.84 16.01 -28.15
C LYS A 61 -6.12 16.10 -26.65
N LYS A 62 -6.59 17.24 -26.20
CA LYS A 62 -6.93 17.51 -24.81
C LYS A 62 -7.83 16.43 -24.20
N LEU A 63 -8.75 15.88 -24.98
CA LEU A 63 -9.63 14.81 -24.54
C LEU A 63 -8.84 13.60 -24.01
N PHE A 64 -7.74 13.23 -24.66
CA PHE A 64 -6.92 12.09 -24.25
C PHE A 64 -6.12 12.38 -22.97
N TRP A 65 -5.65 13.61 -22.82
CA TRP A 65 -5.01 14.04 -21.57
C TRP A 65 -5.99 14.00 -20.40
N ASP A 66 -7.22 14.47 -20.62
CA ASP A 66 -8.27 14.43 -19.60
C ASP A 66 -8.64 12.98 -19.25
N TYR A 67 -8.72 12.12 -20.25
CA TYR A 67 -8.95 10.68 -20.02
C TYR A 67 -7.87 10.07 -19.13
N TRP A 68 -6.61 10.36 -19.42
CA TRP A 68 -5.51 9.84 -18.60
C TRP A 68 -5.51 10.43 -17.20
N ALA A 69 -5.88 11.68 -17.05
CA ALA A 69 -6.02 12.29 -15.72
C ALA A 69 -7.07 11.55 -14.89
N ILE A 70 -8.19 11.19 -15.48
CA ILE A 70 -9.24 10.41 -14.81
C ILE A 70 -8.73 9.03 -14.44
N THR A 71 -8.03 8.37 -15.36
CA THR A 71 -7.48 7.03 -15.13
C THR A 71 -6.48 7.04 -13.98
N ILE A 72 -5.57 8.02 -13.96
CA ILE A 72 -4.57 8.14 -12.90
C ILE A 72 -5.26 8.44 -11.55
N SER A 73 -6.31 9.27 -11.56
CA SER A 73 -7.10 9.54 -10.35
C SER A 73 -7.75 8.28 -9.80
N TYR A 74 -8.23 7.40 -10.66
CA TYR A 74 -8.76 6.10 -10.26
C TYR A 74 -7.70 5.27 -9.53
N TYR A 75 -6.48 5.21 -10.06
CA TYR A 75 -5.38 4.51 -9.41
C TYR A 75 -5.02 5.12 -8.07
N SER A 76 -5.08 6.45 -7.96
CA SER A 76 -4.86 7.13 -6.68
C SER A 76 -5.85 6.63 -5.62
N MET A 77 -7.13 6.56 -5.96
CA MET A 77 -8.16 6.05 -5.06
C MET A 77 -7.93 4.59 -4.70
N LEU A 78 -7.52 3.78 -5.68
CA LEU A 78 -7.23 2.37 -5.46
C LEU A 78 -6.07 2.18 -4.47
N TYR A 79 -5.00 2.93 -4.61
CA TYR A 79 -3.86 2.85 -3.69
C TYR A 79 -4.24 3.31 -2.28
N ALA A 80 -5.04 4.37 -2.18
CA ALA A 80 -5.54 4.83 -0.88
C ALA A 80 -6.40 3.76 -0.21
N ALA A 81 -7.27 3.10 -0.96
CA ALA A 81 -8.10 2.00 -0.46
C ALA A 81 -7.24 0.82 0.02
N LYS A 82 -6.19 0.47 -0.73
CA LYS A 82 -5.25 -0.58 -0.33
C LYS A 82 -4.56 -0.24 0.98
N ALA A 83 -4.15 1.01 1.17
CA ALA A 83 -3.55 1.46 2.43
C ALA A 83 -4.52 1.30 3.59
N VAL A 84 -5.79 1.66 3.41
CA VAL A 84 -6.82 1.51 4.45
C VAL A 84 -7.03 0.05 4.80
N PHE A 85 -7.15 -0.84 3.80
CA PHE A 85 -7.32 -2.27 4.04
C PHE A 85 -6.13 -2.86 4.81
N LEU A 86 -4.91 -2.50 4.43
CA LEU A 86 -3.72 -2.94 5.15
C LEU A 86 -3.70 -2.45 6.59
N SER A 87 -4.14 -1.20 6.83
CA SER A 87 -4.18 -0.66 8.19
C SER A 87 -5.15 -1.42 9.08
N LYS A 88 -6.15 -2.08 8.49
CA LYS A 88 -7.13 -2.89 9.20
C LYS A 88 -6.77 -4.38 9.24
N GLY A 89 -5.59 -4.74 8.77
CA GLY A 89 -5.10 -6.11 8.83
C GLY A 89 -5.47 -7.00 7.65
N TYR A 90 -6.08 -6.45 6.60
CA TYR A 90 -6.38 -7.21 5.39
C TYR A 90 -5.16 -7.30 4.49
N GLU A 91 -5.00 -8.45 3.83
CA GLU A 91 -3.97 -8.60 2.82
C GLU A 91 -4.45 -8.02 1.50
N VAL A 92 -3.55 -7.32 0.82
CA VAL A 92 -3.83 -6.79 -0.52
C VAL A 92 -2.67 -7.15 -1.44
N SER A 93 -2.98 -7.40 -2.70
CA SER A 93 -1.98 -7.63 -3.73
C SER A 93 -1.40 -6.31 -4.21
N ASP A 94 -0.14 -6.32 -4.53
CA ASP A 94 0.55 -5.15 -5.11
C ASP A 94 0.16 -4.95 -6.61
#